data_07e5e5900bb9b747998a210a57cf5e9c
#
_entry.id   07e5e5900bb9b747998a210a57cf5e9c
#
_cell.length_a   1.000
_cell.length_b   1.000
_cell.length_c   1.000
_cell.angle_alpha   90.00
_cell.angle_beta   90.00
_cell.angle_gamma   90.00
#
_symmetry.space_group_name_H-M   'P 1'
#
loop_
_entity.id
_entity.type
_entity.pdbx_description
1 polymer ?
#
loop_
_entity_poly.entity_id
_entity_poly.type
_entity_poly.pdbx_seq_one_letter_code
_entity_poly.pdbx_strand_id
1 'polypeptide(L)'
;MGTRDYENFKREVNSGKRVTYIKLRDFQILENDSYPRREFREPRNVTINNDNTISFDVENWTTFKSQTVTVNVSEIDSFSF
;
A
#
# COMPACT_ATOMS: atom_id res chain seq x y z
N MET A 1 0.00 -4.12 -10.62
CA MET A 1 0.15 -2.80 -11.27
C MET A 1 1.10 -2.95 -12.45
N GLY A 2 0.69 -2.52 -13.62
CA GLY A 2 1.54 -2.54 -14.81
C GLY A 2 2.61 -1.45 -14.77
N THR A 3 3.61 -1.54 -15.66
CA THR A 3 4.73 -0.59 -15.68
C THR A 3 4.27 0.86 -15.87
N ARG A 4 3.32 1.10 -16.77
CA ARG A 4 2.80 2.45 -17.04
C ARG A 4 2.10 3.04 -15.83
N ASP A 5 1.28 2.23 -15.15
CA ASP A 5 0.56 2.66 -13.95
C ASP A 5 1.53 2.94 -12.81
N TYR A 6 2.59 2.15 -12.70
CA TYR A 6 3.62 2.36 -11.69
C TYR A 6 4.37 3.66 -11.94
N GLU A 7 4.72 3.97 -13.18
CA GLU A 7 5.39 5.23 -13.51
C GLU A 7 4.50 6.44 -13.17
N ASN A 8 3.21 6.37 -13.48
CA ASN A 8 2.25 7.39 -13.07
C ASN A 8 2.15 7.51 -11.56
N PHE A 9 2.05 6.38 -10.87
CA PHE A 9 1.98 6.33 -9.41
C PHE A 9 3.19 7.03 -8.79
N LYS A 10 4.40 6.68 -9.23
CA LYS A 10 5.64 7.32 -8.73
C LYS A 10 5.63 8.83 -8.95
N ARG A 11 5.24 9.27 -10.14
CA ARG A 11 5.21 10.69 -10.47
C ARG A 11 4.23 11.45 -9.57
N GLU A 12 3.04 10.92 -9.38
CA GLU A 12 2.02 11.56 -8.54
C GLU A 12 2.42 11.60 -7.07
N VAL A 13 2.98 10.50 -6.55
CA VAL A 13 3.48 10.47 -5.17
C VAL A 13 4.63 11.46 -5.00
N ASN A 14 5.57 11.50 -5.95
CA ASN A 14 6.70 12.42 -5.89
C ASN A 14 6.29 13.88 -6.03
N SER A 15 5.15 14.16 -6.66
CA SER A 15 4.60 15.52 -6.75
C SER A 15 3.84 15.96 -5.50
N GLY A 16 3.74 15.10 -4.49
CA GLY A 16 3.09 15.41 -3.22
C GLY A 16 1.63 14.99 -3.13
N LYS A 17 1.10 14.29 -4.13
CA LYS A 17 -0.27 13.79 -4.05
C LYS A 17 -0.39 12.70 -2.99
N ARG A 18 -1.47 12.75 -2.23
CA ARG A 18 -1.76 11.78 -1.19
C ARG A 18 -2.48 10.57 -1.77
N VAL A 19 -1.99 9.38 -1.46
CA VAL A 19 -2.68 8.13 -1.79
C VAL A 19 -3.81 7.92 -0.78
N THR A 20 -5.03 7.73 -1.26
CA THR A 20 -6.20 7.54 -0.41
C THR A 20 -6.65 6.09 -0.34
N TYR A 21 -6.18 5.24 -1.25
CA TYR A 21 -6.64 3.87 -1.34
C TYR A 21 -5.62 3.01 -2.07
N ILE A 22 -5.36 1.82 -1.53
CA ILE A 22 -4.56 0.78 -2.18
C ILE A 22 -5.30 -0.54 -2.05
N LYS A 23 -5.48 -1.24 -3.18
CA LYS A 23 -6.06 -2.57 -3.21
C LYS A 23 -5.03 -3.56 -3.73
N LEU A 24 -4.81 -4.64 -2.99
CA LEU A 24 -3.93 -5.73 -3.40
C LEU A 24 -4.70 -6.80 -4.16
N ARG A 25 -3.99 -7.62 -4.93
CA ARG A 25 -4.58 -8.74 -5.66
C ARG A 25 -5.06 -9.83 -4.72
N ASP A 26 -4.28 -10.11 -3.67
CA ASP A 26 -4.55 -11.16 -2.71
C ASP A 26 -4.71 -10.60 -1.31
N PHE A 27 -5.44 -11.34 -0.46
CA PHE A 27 -5.58 -11.01 0.93
C PHE A 27 -4.24 -11.17 1.65
N GLN A 28 -3.97 -10.25 2.57
CA GLN A 28 -2.80 -10.27 3.45
C GLN A 28 -3.27 -10.36 4.89
N ILE A 29 -2.54 -11.13 5.70
CA ILE A 29 -2.72 -11.15 7.14
C ILE A 29 -1.51 -10.46 7.75
N LEU A 30 -1.74 -9.33 8.41
CA LEU A 30 -0.67 -8.60 9.07
C LEU A 30 -0.22 -9.35 10.31
N GLU A 31 1.05 -9.20 10.69
CA GLU A 31 1.56 -9.80 11.91
C GLU A 31 0.73 -9.32 13.13
N ASN A 32 0.31 -10.27 13.95
CA ASN A 32 -0.55 -10.03 15.12
C ASN A 32 -1.94 -9.48 14.78
N ASP A 33 -2.39 -9.64 13.55
CA ASP A 33 -3.75 -9.33 13.14
C ASP A 33 -4.52 -10.61 12.82
N SER A 34 -5.79 -10.64 13.18
CA SER A 34 -6.67 -11.79 12.91
C SER A 34 -7.52 -11.62 11.65
N TYR A 35 -7.43 -10.47 10.99
CA TYR A 35 -8.31 -10.11 9.88
C TYR A 35 -7.54 -10.06 8.56
N PRO A 36 -7.83 -10.98 7.61
CA PRO A 36 -7.25 -10.86 6.26
C PRO A 36 -7.78 -9.61 5.57
N ARG A 37 -6.88 -8.87 4.94
CA ARG A 37 -7.21 -7.60 4.25
C ARG A 37 -6.53 -7.56 2.91
N ARG A 38 -7.16 -6.94 1.94
CA ARG A 38 -6.53 -6.58 0.67
C ARG A 38 -6.81 -5.15 0.26
N GLU A 39 -7.67 -4.44 0.99
CA GLU A 39 -7.98 -3.04 0.76
C GLU A 39 -7.48 -2.22 1.94
N PHE A 40 -6.74 -1.16 1.63
CA PHE A 40 -6.17 -0.27 2.63
C PHE A 40 -6.61 1.15 2.32
N ARG A 41 -7.47 1.70 3.17
CA ARG A 41 -7.99 3.05 3.04
C ARG A 41 -7.13 4.02 3.83
N GLU A 42 -6.85 5.18 3.23
CA GLU A 42 -6.05 6.23 3.87
C GLU A 42 -4.70 5.70 4.40
N PRO A 43 -3.92 4.97 3.56
CA PRO A 43 -2.60 4.56 3.97
C PRO A 43 -1.74 5.78 4.27
N ARG A 44 -0.84 5.66 5.25
CA ARG A 44 0.04 6.76 5.67
C ARG A 44 1.47 6.45 5.29
N ASN A 45 2.27 7.52 5.12
CA ASN A 45 3.70 7.39 4.87
C ASN A 45 4.02 6.46 3.68
N VAL A 46 3.28 6.61 2.60
CA VAL A 46 3.49 5.80 1.40
C VAL A 46 4.88 6.10 0.85
N THR A 47 5.71 5.07 0.78
CA THR A 47 7.11 5.17 0.36
C THR A 47 7.37 4.22 -0.80
N ILE A 48 8.02 4.73 -1.84
CA ILE A 48 8.43 3.95 -2.99
C ILE A 48 9.88 3.52 -2.76
N ASN A 49 10.10 2.22 -2.71
CA ASN A 49 11.42 1.64 -2.46
C ASN A 49 12.15 1.32 -3.78
N ASN A 50 13.46 1.11 -3.69
CA ASN A 50 14.29 0.88 -4.88
C ASN A 50 14.19 -0.52 -5.48
N ASP A 51 13.55 -1.45 -4.78
CA ASP A 51 13.46 -2.86 -5.15
C ASP A 51 12.08 -3.25 -5.72
N ASN A 52 11.37 -2.30 -6.30
CA ASN A 52 10.01 -2.48 -6.83
C ASN A 52 9.00 -2.86 -5.74
N THR A 53 9.23 -2.41 -4.52
CA THR A 53 8.25 -2.52 -3.44
C THR A 53 7.74 -1.15 -3.02
N ILE A 54 6.58 -1.15 -2.39
CA ILE A 54 5.96 0.04 -1.81
C ILE A 54 5.66 -0.28 -0.35
N SER A 55 6.01 0.64 0.53
CA SER A 55 5.71 0.55 1.96
C SER A 55 4.70 1.61 2.36
N PHE A 56 3.83 1.27 3.26
CA PHE A 56 2.86 2.21 3.81
C PHE A 56 2.44 1.75 5.21
N ASP A 57 1.97 2.70 6.01
CA ASP A 57 1.54 2.44 7.37
C ASP A 57 0.03 2.36 7.43
N VAL A 58 -0.47 1.35 8.14
CA VAL A 58 -1.89 1.13 8.37
C VAL A 58 -2.11 0.73 9.83
N GLU A 59 -3.36 0.83 10.27
CA GLU A 59 -3.73 0.37 11.60
C GLU A 59 -3.96 -1.14 11.58
N ASN A 60 -3.37 -1.84 12.53
CA ASN A 60 -3.68 -3.25 12.79
C ASN A 60 -5.04 -3.31 13.48
N TRP A 61 -5.97 -4.10 12.95
CA TRP A 61 -7.35 -4.15 13.47
C TRP A 61 -7.50 -4.95 14.74
N THR A 62 -6.49 -5.69 15.13
CA THR A 62 -6.49 -6.48 16.38
C THR A 62 -5.79 -5.73 17.49
N THR A 63 -4.63 -5.15 17.24
CA THR A 63 -3.82 -4.46 18.25
C THR A 63 -4.09 -2.96 18.32
N PHE A 64 -4.73 -2.38 17.30
CA PHE A 64 -4.98 -0.95 17.10
C PHE A 64 -3.71 -0.10 17.06
N LYS A 65 -2.59 -0.73 16.73
CA LYS A 65 -1.31 -0.05 16.56
C LYS A 65 -1.01 0.16 15.08
N SER A 66 -0.26 1.21 14.77
CA SER A 66 0.24 1.43 13.43
C SER A 66 1.27 0.36 13.06
N GLN A 67 1.20 -0.12 11.84
CA GLN A 67 2.09 -1.17 11.33
C GLN A 67 2.47 -0.87 9.90
N THR A 68 3.74 -1.08 9.54
CA THR A 68 4.21 -0.89 8.17
C THR A 68 3.99 -2.16 7.36
N VAL A 69 3.38 -1.98 6.20
CA VAL A 69 3.17 -3.05 5.22
C VAL A 69 4.07 -2.77 4.02
N THR A 70 4.81 -3.77 3.56
CA THR A 70 5.64 -3.67 2.36
C THR A 70 5.17 -4.72 1.37
N VAL A 71 4.84 -4.29 0.16
CA VAL A 71 4.35 -5.18 -0.90
C VAL A 71 5.11 -4.93 -2.18
N ASN A 72 5.23 -5.97 -3.01
CA ASN A 72 5.76 -5.82 -4.35
C ASN A 72 4.74 -5.07 -5.21
N VAL A 73 5.23 -4.21 -6.10
CA VAL A 73 4.40 -3.44 -7.02
C VAL A 73 3.45 -4.34 -7.83
N SER A 74 3.90 -5.54 -8.19
CA SER A 74 3.08 -6.50 -8.94
C SER A 74 1.86 -7.00 -8.17
N GLU A 75 1.85 -6.86 -6.84
CA GLU A 75 0.73 -7.29 -6.00
C GLU A 75 -0.36 -6.23 -5.87
N ILE A 76 -0.13 -5.03 -6.36
CA ILE A 76 -1.10 -3.95 -6.31
C ILE A 76 -2.05 -4.08 -7.49
N ASP A 77 -3.34 -4.22 -7.20
CA ASP A 77 -4.41 -4.31 -8.20
C ASP A 77 -4.86 -2.90 -8.63
N SER A 78 -5.11 -2.04 -7.68
CA SER A 78 -5.56 -0.67 -7.97
C SER A 78 -5.17 0.29 -6.84
N PHE A 79 -5.23 1.58 -7.15
CA PHE A 79 -4.95 2.65 -6.20
C PHE A 79 -5.77 3.90 -6.56
N SER A 80 -5.89 4.82 -5.61
CA SER A 80 -6.55 6.12 -5.84
C SER A 80 -5.80 7.23 -5.08
N PHE A 81 -5.90 8.42 -5.65
CA PHE A 81 -5.40 9.65 -5.03
C PHE A 81 -6.51 10.51 -4.47
#